data_fcd1fee5bfa2e4c2a70fcef6f6fa8eee
#
_entry.id   fcd1fee5bfa2e4c2a70fcef6f6fa8eee
#
_cell.length_a   1.000
_cell.length_b   1.000
_cell.length_c   1.000
_cell.angle_alpha   90.00
_cell.angle_beta   90.00
_cell.angle_gamma   90.00
#
_symmetry.space_group_name_H-M   'P 1'
#
loop_
_entity.id
_entity.type
_entity.pdbx_description
1 polymer ?
#
loop_
_entity_poly.entity_id
_entity_poly.type
_entity_poly.pdbx_seq_one_letter_code
_entity_poly.pdbx_strand_id
1 'polypeptide(L)'
;IAPDAVSCSIDMTQQDWINIADMLSSMGYTVFFNSKNPNLYGKYKKIFLSVRETIIFTHYAGAFIGFRSGLCDVIAAFSDCNQFIIYPNNRMKGEFKSITNYDSNPNEKYMHYCSLQYTFPDRNIFEYIYKKENLMQKIKEVFKNGKNFG
;
A
#
# COMPACT_ATOMS: atom_id res chain seq x y z
N ILE A 1 -6.73 -1.63 -4.79
CA ILE A 1 -5.31 -1.59 -5.15
C ILE A 1 -5.05 -0.37 -6.03
N ALA A 2 -4.04 0.44 -5.72
CA ALA A 2 -3.58 1.57 -6.53
C ALA A 2 -2.13 1.31 -7.00
N PRO A 3 -1.96 0.73 -8.18
CA PRO A 3 -0.64 0.33 -8.69
C PRO A 3 0.12 1.49 -9.34
N ASP A 4 -0.57 2.58 -9.68
CA ASP A 4 0.02 3.68 -10.41
C ASP A 4 0.63 4.70 -9.44
N ALA A 5 1.96 4.81 -9.42
CA ALA A 5 2.67 5.86 -8.72
C ALA A 5 3.67 6.52 -9.65
N VAL A 6 3.52 7.82 -9.88
CA VAL A 6 4.39 8.59 -10.78
C VAL A 6 5.80 8.75 -10.19
N SER A 7 5.92 8.77 -8.86
CA SER A 7 7.17 9.08 -8.17
C SER A 7 7.97 7.85 -7.74
N CYS A 8 7.42 6.65 -7.85
CA CYS A 8 8.05 5.41 -7.39
C CYS A 8 8.16 4.43 -8.55
N SER A 9 9.38 4.12 -8.96
CA SER A 9 9.69 3.04 -9.87
C SER A 9 10.03 1.81 -9.04
N ILE A 10 9.18 0.80 -9.06
CA ILE A 10 9.42 -0.51 -8.45
C ILE A 10 9.32 -1.57 -9.56
N ASP A 11 10.13 -2.59 -9.44
CA ASP A 11 10.16 -3.73 -10.36
C ASP A 11 8.99 -4.70 -10.10
N MET A 12 7.77 -4.15 -10.09
CA MET A 12 6.53 -4.91 -10.05
C MET A 12 5.87 -4.90 -11.40
N THR A 13 5.62 -6.11 -11.89
CA THR A 13 4.90 -6.31 -13.15
C THR A 13 3.39 -6.27 -12.93
N GLN A 14 2.65 -6.14 -14.02
CA GLN A 14 1.20 -6.33 -14.00
C GLN A 14 0.79 -7.68 -13.41
N GLN A 15 1.56 -8.74 -13.72
CA GLN A 15 1.28 -10.09 -13.23
C GLN A 15 1.46 -10.18 -11.71
N ASP A 16 2.42 -9.46 -11.13
CA ASP A 16 2.59 -9.40 -9.67
C ASP A 16 1.34 -8.82 -9.00
N TRP A 17 0.75 -7.77 -9.58
CA TRP A 17 -0.50 -7.19 -9.10
C TRP A 17 -1.70 -8.11 -9.25
N ILE A 18 -1.80 -8.85 -10.35
CA ILE A 18 -2.84 -9.86 -10.55
C ILE A 18 -2.70 -10.98 -9.52
N ASN A 19 -1.50 -11.45 -9.25
CA ASN A 19 -1.25 -12.49 -8.24
C ASN A 19 -1.67 -12.02 -6.83
N ILE A 20 -1.39 -10.76 -6.46
CA ILE A 20 -1.88 -10.15 -5.22
C ILE A 20 -3.41 -10.15 -5.19
N ALA A 21 -4.04 -9.73 -6.27
CA ALA A 21 -5.50 -9.68 -6.36
C ALA A 21 -6.14 -11.07 -6.29
N ASP A 22 -5.55 -12.08 -6.92
CA ASP A 22 -5.99 -13.49 -6.85
C ASP A 22 -5.90 -14.03 -5.42
N MET A 23 -4.79 -13.75 -4.73
CA MET A 23 -4.62 -14.13 -3.33
C MET A 23 -5.68 -13.46 -2.44
N LEU A 24 -5.88 -12.15 -2.55
CA LEU A 24 -6.87 -11.42 -1.76
C LEU A 24 -8.29 -11.90 -2.05
N SER A 25 -8.60 -12.17 -3.33
CA SER A 25 -9.89 -12.73 -3.75
C SER A 25 -10.12 -14.11 -3.12
N SER A 26 -9.10 -14.97 -3.08
CA SER A 26 -9.18 -16.27 -2.40
C SER A 26 -9.38 -16.16 -0.88
N MET A 27 -9.00 -15.04 -0.31
CA MET A 27 -9.24 -14.71 1.10
C MET A 27 -10.63 -14.09 1.34
N GLY A 28 -11.44 -13.91 0.27
CA GLY A 28 -12.81 -13.39 0.33
C GLY A 28 -12.92 -11.86 0.20
N TYR A 29 -11.88 -11.19 -0.28
CA TYR A 29 -11.94 -9.77 -0.61
C TYR A 29 -12.50 -9.55 -2.02
N THR A 30 -13.32 -8.52 -2.18
CA THR A 30 -13.66 -7.98 -3.50
C THR A 30 -12.61 -6.96 -3.89
N VAL A 31 -11.87 -7.25 -4.98
CA VAL A 31 -10.72 -6.45 -5.37
C VAL A 31 -11.06 -5.50 -6.51
N PHE A 32 -10.64 -4.25 -6.36
CA PHE A 32 -10.74 -3.20 -7.37
C PHE A 32 -9.34 -2.62 -7.65
N PHE A 33 -9.08 -2.29 -8.90
CA PHE A 33 -7.88 -1.54 -9.29
C PHE A 33 -8.24 -0.09 -9.60
N ASN A 34 -7.69 0.84 -8.84
CA ASN A 34 -7.74 2.26 -9.16
C ASN A 34 -6.56 2.61 -10.06
N SER A 35 -6.79 2.63 -11.36
CA SER A 35 -5.75 2.80 -12.38
C SER A 35 -6.28 3.52 -13.61
N LYS A 36 -5.43 4.38 -14.18
CA LYS A 36 -5.69 5.06 -15.47
C LYS A 36 -5.61 4.10 -16.65
N ASN A 37 -4.89 3.00 -16.52
CA ASN A 37 -4.67 2.09 -17.65
C ASN A 37 -5.91 1.20 -17.87
N PRO A 38 -6.60 1.30 -19.01
CA PRO A 38 -7.86 0.61 -19.23
C PRO A 38 -7.69 -0.91 -19.45
N ASN A 39 -6.52 -1.38 -19.82
CA ASN A 39 -6.30 -2.75 -20.29
C ASN A 39 -5.55 -3.64 -19.30
N LEU A 40 -5.20 -3.13 -18.15
CA LEU A 40 -4.46 -3.87 -17.14
C LEU A 40 -5.42 -4.58 -16.18
N TYR A 41 -4.99 -5.71 -15.63
CA TYR A 41 -5.61 -6.44 -14.51
C TYR A 41 -6.75 -7.39 -14.83
N GLY A 42 -6.95 -7.75 -16.12
CA GLY A 42 -7.73 -8.92 -16.53
C GLY A 42 -9.18 -8.93 -16.02
N LYS A 43 -9.53 -9.93 -15.21
CA LYS A 43 -10.88 -10.16 -14.68
C LYS A 43 -11.33 -9.17 -13.60
N TYR A 44 -10.40 -8.40 -13.03
CA TYR A 44 -10.71 -7.51 -11.92
C TYR A 44 -11.35 -6.20 -12.37
N LYS A 45 -12.30 -5.72 -11.58
CA LYS A 45 -12.92 -4.42 -11.83
C LYS A 45 -11.89 -3.30 -11.72
N LYS A 46 -11.87 -2.48 -12.74
CA LYS A 46 -11.13 -1.21 -12.76
C LYS A 46 -12.05 -0.07 -12.43
N ILE A 47 -11.53 0.84 -11.66
CA ILE A 47 -12.13 2.12 -11.36
C ILE A 47 -11.06 3.18 -11.64
N PHE A 48 -11.49 4.37 -12.00
CA PHE A 48 -10.61 5.51 -12.04
C PHE A 48 -11.27 6.65 -11.28
N LEU A 49 -10.80 6.85 -10.07
CA LEU A 49 -11.37 7.76 -9.10
C LEU A 49 -10.48 8.99 -8.94
N SER A 50 -11.11 10.15 -8.80
CA SER A 50 -10.44 11.34 -8.28
C SER A 50 -9.93 11.09 -6.86
N VAL A 51 -9.06 11.96 -6.36
CA VAL A 51 -8.54 11.85 -4.97
C VAL A 51 -9.68 11.82 -3.96
N ARG A 52 -10.68 12.70 -4.11
CA ARG A 52 -11.85 12.76 -3.22
C ARG A 52 -12.67 11.48 -3.24
N GLU A 53 -12.95 10.96 -4.43
CA GLU A 53 -13.68 9.69 -4.58
C GLU A 53 -12.90 8.51 -4.01
N THR A 54 -11.57 8.52 -4.16
CA THR A 54 -10.70 7.48 -3.60
C THR A 54 -10.77 7.46 -2.07
N ILE A 55 -10.79 8.62 -1.40
CA ILE A 55 -10.96 8.69 0.05
C ILE A 55 -12.27 8.02 0.48
N ILE A 56 -13.37 8.43 -0.16
CA ILE A 56 -14.70 7.89 0.14
C ILE A 56 -14.74 6.38 -0.13
N PHE A 57 -14.23 5.97 -1.27
CA PHE A 57 -14.20 4.56 -1.67
C PHE A 57 -13.38 3.70 -0.70
N THR A 58 -12.19 4.14 -0.30
CA THR A 58 -11.33 3.39 0.61
C THR A 58 -11.91 3.27 2.01
N HIS A 59 -12.63 4.28 2.47
CA HIS A 59 -13.34 4.22 3.75
C HIS A 59 -14.35 3.07 3.75
N TYR A 60 -15.17 2.93 2.71
CA TYR A 60 -16.14 1.83 2.60
C TYR A 60 -15.51 0.49 2.21
N ALA A 61 -14.42 0.50 1.45
CA ALA A 61 -13.73 -0.73 1.06
C ALA A 61 -12.98 -1.40 2.23
N GLY A 62 -12.69 -0.65 3.28
CA GLY A 62 -12.00 -1.14 4.48
C GLY A 62 -10.53 -1.49 4.32
N ALA A 63 -10.01 -1.53 3.09
CA ALA A 63 -8.62 -1.89 2.81
C ALA A 63 -8.05 -1.17 1.60
N PHE A 64 -6.77 -0.79 1.66
CA PHE A 64 -6.02 -0.15 0.59
C PHE A 64 -4.62 -0.75 0.46
N ILE A 65 -4.18 -0.99 -0.77
CA ILE A 65 -2.81 -1.38 -1.09
C ILE A 65 -2.30 -0.45 -2.19
N GLY A 66 -1.13 0.13 -2.00
CA GLY A 66 -0.54 1.00 -3.01
C GLY A 66 0.95 1.26 -2.81
N PHE A 67 1.57 1.82 -3.84
CA PHE A 67 2.90 2.38 -3.72
C PHE A 67 2.87 3.70 -2.95
N ARG A 68 3.94 3.95 -2.19
CA ARG A 68 4.12 5.22 -1.48
C ARG A 68 4.04 6.40 -2.45
N SER A 69 3.02 7.20 -2.30
CA SER A 69 2.70 8.35 -3.15
C SER A 69 1.88 9.37 -2.36
N GLY A 70 1.68 10.57 -2.89
CA GLY A 70 0.80 11.57 -2.28
C GLY A 70 -0.63 11.09 -2.04
N LEU A 71 -1.12 10.12 -2.82
CA LEU A 71 -2.41 9.49 -2.58
C LEU A 71 -2.45 8.76 -1.23
N CYS A 72 -1.34 8.11 -0.85
CA CYS A 72 -1.24 7.42 0.44
C CYS A 72 -1.34 8.41 1.62
N ASP A 73 -0.73 9.61 1.49
CA ASP A 73 -0.83 10.66 2.53
C ASP A 73 -2.28 11.08 2.74
N VAL A 74 -2.99 11.28 1.65
CA VAL A 74 -4.40 11.71 1.69
C VAL A 74 -5.30 10.60 2.27
N ILE A 75 -5.09 9.35 1.88
CA ILE A 75 -5.85 8.22 2.43
C ILE A 75 -5.54 8.06 3.92
N ALA A 76 -4.27 8.14 4.33
CA ALA A 76 -3.88 8.05 5.73
C ALA A 76 -4.52 9.15 6.60
N ALA A 77 -4.62 10.37 6.06
CA ALA A 77 -5.22 11.49 6.77
C ALA A 77 -6.75 11.37 6.93
N PHE A 78 -7.46 10.85 5.93
CA PHE A 78 -8.90 11.00 5.82
C PHE A 78 -9.71 9.68 5.76
N SER A 79 -9.06 8.52 5.73
CA SER A 79 -9.74 7.22 5.70
C SER A 79 -9.27 6.32 6.83
N ASP A 80 -10.21 5.60 7.46
CA ASP A 80 -9.92 4.64 8.54
C ASP A 80 -9.63 3.23 8.02
N CYS A 81 -9.41 3.07 6.70
CA CYS A 81 -9.15 1.77 6.11
C CYS A 81 -7.78 1.21 6.55
N ASN A 82 -7.66 -0.12 6.52
CA ASN A 82 -6.38 -0.79 6.68
C ASN A 82 -5.50 -0.53 5.45
N GLN A 83 -4.29 -0.02 5.64
CA GLN A 83 -3.40 0.35 4.55
C GLN A 83 -2.15 -0.52 4.52
N PHE A 84 -1.81 -1.02 3.34
CA PHE A 84 -0.53 -1.65 3.06
C PHE A 84 0.22 -0.80 2.05
N ILE A 85 1.27 -0.14 2.50
CA ILE A 85 2.02 0.84 1.69
C ILE A 85 3.38 0.27 1.32
N ILE A 86 3.64 0.18 0.03
CA ILE A 86 4.88 -0.37 -0.54
C ILE A 86 5.84 0.78 -0.85
N TYR A 87 7.01 0.74 -0.25
CA TYR A 87 8.09 1.70 -0.45
C TYR A 87 9.13 1.15 -1.43
N PRO A 88 9.64 1.97 -2.35
CA PRO A 88 10.67 1.54 -3.28
C PRO A 88 12.01 1.34 -2.57
N ASN A 89 12.67 0.21 -2.88
CA ASN A 89 13.99 -0.10 -2.30
C ASN A 89 15.12 0.77 -2.89
N ASN A 90 14.98 1.22 -4.14
CA ASN A 90 16.05 1.86 -4.90
C ASN A 90 16.32 3.33 -4.56
N ARG A 91 15.34 4.05 -4.01
CA ARG A 91 15.52 5.45 -3.58
C ARG A 91 16.18 5.59 -2.21
N MET A 92 16.36 4.48 -1.53
CA MET A 92 16.77 4.40 -0.14
C MET A 92 18.22 3.97 0.00
N LYS A 93 18.99 3.98 -1.10
CA LYS A 93 20.41 3.61 -1.07
C LYS A 93 21.18 4.61 -0.21
N GLY A 94 21.48 4.21 1.00
CA GLY A 94 22.36 4.90 1.94
C GLY A 94 21.68 5.49 3.17
N GLU A 95 20.39 5.76 3.17
CA GLU A 95 19.71 6.52 4.22
C GLU A 95 18.59 5.75 4.95
N PHE A 96 18.09 4.69 4.36
CA PHE A 96 17.03 3.86 4.95
C PHE A 96 17.55 2.50 5.38
N LYS A 97 17.80 2.33 6.64
CA LYS A 97 18.20 1.02 7.15
C LYS A 97 17.02 0.09 7.40
N SER A 98 15.86 0.57 7.69
CA SER A 98 14.60 -0.17 7.73
C SER A 98 13.50 0.67 8.38
N ILE A 99 12.30 0.70 7.82
CA ILE A 99 11.12 1.25 8.51
C ILE A 99 10.79 0.40 9.74
N THR A 100 11.07 -0.90 9.70
CA THR A 100 10.89 -1.82 10.83
C THR A 100 11.93 -1.69 11.93
N ASN A 101 13.07 -1.03 11.67
CA ASN A 101 14.11 -0.74 12.67
C ASN A 101 14.06 0.71 13.16
N TYR A 102 12.91 1.29 13.08
CA TYR A 102 12.60 2.66 13.45
C TYR A 102 13.07 3.04 14.86
N ASP A 103 12.99 2.10 15.82
CA ASP A 103 13.37 2.32 17.21
C ASP A 103 14.90 2.33 17.44
N SER A 104 15.71 2.01 16.43
CA SER A 104 17.14 1.77 16.62
C SER A 104 18.06 2.94 16.30
N ASN A 105 17.57 4.01 15.64
CA ASN A 105 18.43 5.15 15.32
C ASN A 105 17.68 6.51 15.28
N PRO A 106 17.62 7.23 16.41
CA PRO A 106 16.95 8.53 16.50
C PRO A 106 17.59 9.65 15.65
N ASN A 107 18.75 9.41 15.04
CA ASN A 107 19.44 10.38 14.20
C ASN A 107 19.04 10.31 12.71
N GLU A 108 18.22 9.33 12.31
CA GLU A 108 17.74 9.22 10.93
C GLU A 108 16.49 10.08 10.69
N LYS A 109 16.69 11.38 10.77
CA LYS A 109 15.67 12.42 10.66
C LYS A 109 14.80 12.33 9.38
N TYR A 110 15.33 11.76 8.31
CA TYR A 110 14.65 11.65 7.01
C TYR A 110 13.59 10.55 6.97
N MET A 111 13.73 9.50 7.76
CA MET A 111 12.75 8.42 7.82
C MET A 111 11.41 8.90 8.38
N HIS A 112 11.44 9.80 9.35
CA HIS A 112 10.25 10.33 9.98
C HIS A 112 9.32 11.05 8.98
N TYR A 113 9.88 11.78 8.02
CA TYR A 113 9.10 12.52 7.03
C TYR A 113 8.47 11.65 5.95
N CYS A 114 8.96 10.43 5.75
CA CYS A 114 8.45 9.51 4.74
C CYS A 114 7.50 8.47 5.31
N SER A 115 7.61 8.14 6.59
CA SER A 115 6.74 7.16 7.24
C SER A 115 5.36 7.74 7.49
N LEU A 116 4.36 7.08 6.93
CA LEU A 116 2.95 7.41 7.19
C LEU A 116 2.51 6.96 8.58
N GLN A 117 2.98 5.81 9.03
CA GLN A 117 2.65 5.30 10.36
C GLN A 117 3.19 6.22 11.47
N TYR A 118 4.36 6.84 11.24
CA TYR A 118 4.88 7.83 12.17
C TYR A 118 4.04 9.12 12.17
N THR A 119 3.63 9.57 10.98
CA THR A 119 2.82 10.79 10.83
C THR A 119 1.40 10.61 11.33
N PHE A 120 0.85 9.40 11.20
CA PHE A 120 -0.52 9.04 11.57
C PHE A 120 -0.53 7.79 12.48
N PRO A 121 -0.04 7.90 13.73
CA PRO A 121 0.17 6.74 14.62
C PRO A 121 -1.12 6.00 14.99
N ASP A 122 -2.26 6.69 14.94
CA ASP A 122 -3.57 6.12 15.26
C ASP A 122 -4.24 5.41 14.07
N ARG A 123 -3.56 5.35 12.91
CA ARG A 123 -4.07 4.70 11.70
C ARG A 123 -3.50 3.30 11.53
N ASN A 124 -4.30 2.42 10.98
CA ASN A 124 -3.88 1.04 10.65
C ASN A 124 -3.06 1.04 9.36
N ILE A 125 -1.80 1.42 9.44
CA ILE A 125 -0.88 1.51 8.31
C ILE A 125 0.23 0.49 8.50
N PHE A 126 0.38 -0.42 7.54
CA PHE A 126 1.50 -1.32 7.44
C PHE A 126 2.43 -0.86 6.32
N GLU A 127 3.66 -0.57 6.67
CA GLU A 127 4.69 -0.08 5.75
C GLU A 127 5.66 -1.19 5.39
N TYR A 128 5.95 -1.35 4.10
CA TYR A 128 6.79 -2.41 3.58
C TYR A 128 7.81 -1.89 2.57
N ILE A 129 9.10 -2.08 2.84
CA ILE A 129 10.14 -1.84 1.86
C ILE A 129 10.14 -3.01 0.88
N TYR A 130 9.97 -2.71 -0.39
CA TYR A 130 9.78 -3.70 -1.45
C TYR A 130 10.92 -4.73 -1.50
N LYS A 131 10.53 -5.99 -1.30
CA LYS A 131 11.32 -7.19 -1.58
C LYS A 131 10.38 -8.19 -2.21
N LYS A 132 10.63 -8.52 -3.48
CA LYS A 132 9.70 -9.32 -4.31
C LYS A 132 9.36 -10.66 -3.66
N GLU A 133 10.36 -11.34 -3.16
CA GLU A 133 10.26 -12.69 -2.59
C GLU A 133 9.34 -12.79 -1.37
N ASN A 134 9.17 -11.72 -0.60
CA ASN A 134 8.41 -11.74 0.66
C ASN A 134 7.09 -10.95 0.58
N LEU A 135 6.85 -10.20 -0.50
CA LEU A 135 5.73 -9.28 -0.60
C LEU A 135 4.38 -9.98 -0.41
N MET A 136 4.15 -11.06 -1.15
CA MET A 136 2.89 -11.81 -1.11
C MET A 136 2.57 -12.35 0.29
N GLN A 137 3.60 -12.89 0.96
CA GLN A 137 3.44 -13.41 2.31
C GLN A 137 3.09 -12.29 3.29
N LYS A 138 3.76 -11.12 3.19
CA LYS A 138 3.50 -9.99 4.07
C LYS A 138 2.10 -9.40 3.89
N ILE A 139 1.64 -9.25 2.66
CA ILE A 139 0.26 -8.84 2.39
C ILE A 139 -0.72 -9.83 3.00
N LYS A 140 -0.50 -11.13 2.80
CA LYS A 140 -1.38 -12.18 3.34
C LYS A 140 -1.45 -12.15 4.87
N GLU A 141 -0.31 -11.96 5.55
CA GLU A 141 -0.25 -11.88 7.01
C GLU A 141 -1.08 -10.70 7.52
N VAL A 142 -0.90 -9.51 6.95
CA VAL A 142 -1.60 -8.28 7.34
C VAL A 142 -3.10 -8.43 7.16
N PHE A 143 -3.54 -8.86 5.97
CA PHE A 143 -4.97 -8.94 5.67
C PHE A 143 -5.68 -10.18 6.24
N LYS A 144 -4.96 -11.24 6.61
CA LYS A 144 -5.53 -12.37 7.34
C LYS A 144 -5.95 -11.97 8.75
N ASN A 145 -5.14 -11.18 9.41
CA ASN A 145 -5.40 -10.70 10.77
C ASN A 145 -6.43 -9.57 10.80
N GLY A 146 -6.54 -8.81 9.70
CA GLY A 146 -7.47 -7.67 9.58
C GLY A 146 -8.96 -8.04 9.49
N LYS A 147 -9.31 -9.31 9.30
CA LYS A 147 -10.73 -9.76 9.36
C LYS A 147 -11.34 -9.73 10.76
N ASN A 148 -10.54 -9.52 11.79
CA ASN A 148 -10.99 -9.43 13.18
C ASN A 148 -11.27 -8.00 13.65
N PHE A 149 -11.23 -7.01 12.76
CA PHE A 149 -11.56 -5.61 13.05
C PHE A 149 -12.91 -5.25 12.40
N GLY A 150 -13.95 -5.88 12.87
CA GLY A 150 -15.32 -5.57 12.56
C GLY A 150 -16.11 -5.42 13.85
#